data_e5245e6317357324788cc05adacaf5ea
#
_entry.id   e5245e6317357324788cc05adacaf5ea
#
_cell.length_a   1.000
_cell.length_b   1.000
_cell.length_c   1.000
_cell.angle_alpha   90.00
_cell.angle_beta   90.00
_cell.angle_gamma   90.00
#
_symmetry.space_group_name_H-M   'P 1'
#
loop_
_entity.id
_entity.type
_entity.pdbx_description
1 polymer ?
#
loop_
_entity_poly.entity_id
_entity_poly.type
_entity_poly.pdbx_seq_one_letter_code
_entity_poly.pdbx_strand_id
1 'polypeptide(L)'
;MPADRKYDIALYGASGFTGKQTVEYCRQFAPAGLRWAIAGRNRPKLDAVNSAGVDVLIADAHDDAALNRLAAQTRVVASTAGPFSLYGTQLVEACVRNRTHYCDITGETPWIRRLIDRHHAQAASDGTRIIPCCGFDSIPSDFGAWLMSRHIRDALHSDCVNVAAYFRMDGGGGFNGGTVATFLHMAETGQMAVARDPFLLDPDRAAHTAAERERNADPAGVRFDEYLPAWVTAFLMGPINTRVVRRTQALQGTRFDYQEYAQFRSSKAARTVAIGGKIFDFVLGFGIGRRLVKPLLPKPGEGPSEKTMNEAFFECHFVGTAKSGTRVRGIFKGQGDPGNRITVKCLCESAFVLALSDSAGSGANPGGVLTPVTGLGDALTARLSAAGINFQVVT
;
A
#
# COMPACT_ATOMS: atom_id res chain seq x y z
N MET A 1 2.77 10.64 -22.99
CA MET A 1 4.15 10.45 -22.48
C MET A 1 5.14 10.55 -23.60
N PRO A 2 6.43 10.99 -23.38
CA PRO A 2 7.47 10.89 -24.42
C PRO A 2 7.63 9.42 -24.84
N ALA A 3 7.63 9.18 -26.15
CA ALA A 3 7.55 7.84 -26.72
C ALA A 3 8.83 6.99 -26.58
N ASP A 4 9.98 7.61 -26.25
CA ASP A 4 11.29 6.93 -26.33
C ASP A 4 12.03 6.97 -24.99
N ARG A 5 11.53 6.17 -24.02
CA ARG A 5 12.20 5.96 -22.73
C ARG A 5 13.10 4.74 -22.80
N LYS A 6 14.32 4.85 -22.26
CA LYS A 6 15.29 3.74 -22.24
C LYS A 6 14.77 2.55 -21.43
N TYR A 7 14.08 2.83 -20.31
CA TYR A 7 13.54 1.80 -19.43
C TYR A 7 12.03 1.93 -19.26
N ASP A 8 11.37 0.80 -19.21
CA ASP A 8 9.96 0.72 -18.89
C ASP A 8 9.75 0.82 -17.37
N ILE A 9 10.68 0.24 -16.56
CA ILE A 9 10.64 0.31 -15.09
C ILE A 9 12.04 0.58 -14.52
N ALA A 10 12.14 1.44 -13.51
CA ALA A 10 13.27 1.53 -12.60
C ALA A 10 12.85 1.14 -11.17
N LEU A 11 13.51 0.12 -10.60
CA LEU A 11 13.32 -0.31 -9.21
C LEU A 11 14.21 0.52 -8.29
N TYR A 12 13.64 1.54 -7.65
CA TYR A 12 14.38 2.41 -6.75
C TYR A 12 14.41 1.88 -5.32
N GLY A 13 15.60 1.88 -4.69
CA GLY A 13 15.80 1.27 -3.38
C GLY A 13 16.12 -0.23 -3.45
N ALA A 14 16.55 -0.73 -4.61
CA ALA A 14 16.77 -2.14 -4.91
C ALA A 14 17.71 -2.88 -3.94
N SER A 15 18.64 -2.19 -3.28
CA SER A 15 19.58 -2.80 -2.32
C SER A 15 19.01 -2.97 -0.91
N GLY A 16 17.79 -2.48 -0.62
CA GLY A 16 17.10 -2.65 0.65
C GLY A 16 16.53 -4.07 0.84
N PHE A 17 15.99 -4.39 2.02
CA PHE A 17 15.43 -5.70 2.33
C PHE A 17 14.30 -6.09 1.35
N THR A 18 13.31 -5.23 1.19
CA THR A 18 12.21 -5.43 0.24
C THR A 18 12.70 -5.29 -1.21
N GLY A 19 13.62 -4.34 -1.47
CA GLY A 19 14.18 -4.11 -2.80
C GLY A 19 14.87 -5.33 -3.41
N LYS A 20 15.64 -6.08 -2.64
CA LYS A 20 16.27 -7.34 -3.08
C LYS A 20 15.24 -8.36 -3.57
N GLN A 21 14.15 -8.50 -2.82
CA GLN A 21 13.05 -9.39 -3.17
C GLN A 21 12.32 -8.90 -4.43
N THR A 22 12.19 -7.58 -4.61
CA THR A 22 11.61 -6.96 -5.81
C THR A 22 12.46 -7.25 -7.05
N VAL A 23 13.80 -7.16 -6.94
CA VAL A 23 14.72 -7.54 -8.03
C VAL A 23 14.54 -9.00 -8.41
N GLU A 24 14.50 -9.89 -7.42
CA GLU A 24 14.33 -11.32 -7.67
C GLU A 24 12.97 -11.65 -8.28
N TYR A 25 11.90 -11.01 -7.82
CA TYR A 25 10.58 -11.16 -8.41
C TYR A 25 10.54 -10.68 -9.87
N CYS A 26 11.09 -9.52 -10.17
CA CYS A 26 11.16 -9.01 -11.54
C CYS A 26 12.00 -9.93 -12.44
N ARG A 27 13.11 -10.48 -11.94
CA ARG A 27 13.93 -11.44 -12.70
C ARG A 27 13.13 -12.67 -13.12
N GLN A 28 12.22 -13.14 -12.28
CA GLN A 28 11.42 -14.36 -12.52
C GLN A 28 10.14 -14.10 -13.30
N PHE A 29 9.46 -12.97 -13.07
CA PHE A 29 8.07 -12.74 -13.49
C PHE A 29 7.87 -11.48 -14.34
N ALA A 30 8.92 -10.72 -14.64
CA ALA A 30 8.76 -9.58 -15.55
C ALA A 30 8.27 -10.04 -16.92
N PRO A 31 7.28 -9.36 -17.50
CA PRO A 31 6.81 -9.66 -18.84
C PRO A 31 7.93 -9.67 -19.87
N ALA A 32 7.87 -10.60 -20.83
CA ALA A 32 8.87 -10.71 -21.89
C ALA A 32 9.01 -9.38 -22.65
N GLY A 33 10.24 -8.96 -22.90
CA GLY A 33 10.55 -7.70 -23.58
C GLY A 33 10.49 -6.45 -22.71
N LEU A 34 10.13 -6.53 -21.42
CA LEU A 34 10.14 -5.40 -20.51
C LEU A 34 11.58 -4.99 -20.19
N ARG A 35 11.91 -3.73 -20.45
CA ARG A 35 13.22 -3.14 -20.19
C ARG A 35 13.21 -2.53 -18.80
N TRP A 36 13.97 -3.07 -17.87
CA TRP A 36 14.00 -2.56 -16.51
C TRP A 36 15.42 -2.39 -15.99
N ALA A 37 15.58 -1.55 -14.97
CA ALA A 37 16.83 -1.24 -14.32
C ALA A 37 16.65 -1.21 -12.81
N ILE A 38 17.74 -1.38 -12.06
CA ILE A 38 17.78 -1.18 -10.61
C ILE A 38 18.39 0.17 -10.30
N ALA A 39 17.90 0.82 -9.23
CA ALA A 39 18.33 2.16 -8.88
C ALA A 39 18.53 2.35 -7.37
N GLY A 40 19.43 3.27 -7.00
CA GLY A 40 19.71 3.65 -5.62
C GLY A 40 21.05 4.38 -5.50
N ARG A 41 21.46 4.68 -4.27
CA ARG A 41 22.62 5.54 -4.01
C ARG A 41 24.00 4.84 -3.96
N ASN A 42 24.03 3.53 -3.71
CA ASN A 42 25.26 2.81 -3.42
C ASN A 42 25.53 1.74 -4.48
N ARG A 43 26.44 2.03 -5.39
CA ARG A 43 26.81 1.16 -6.51
C ARG A 43 27.24 -0.24 -6.06
N PRO A 44 28.19 -0.44 -5.14
CA PRO A 44 28.57 -1.79 -4.68
C PRO A 44 27.42 -2.62 -4.12
N LYS A 45 26.48 -1.98 -3.36
CA LYS A 45 25.30 -2.69 -2.82
C LYS A 45 24.29 -3.04 -3.92
N LEU A 46 24.18 -2.23 -4.96
CA LEU A 46 23.32 -2.52 -6.12
C LEU A 46 23.90 -3.67 -6.95
N ASP A 47 25.19 -3.64 -7.23
CA ASP A 47 25.88 -4.73 -7.96
C ASP A 47 25.74 -6.08 -7.24
N ALA A 48 25.83 -6.07 -5.90
CA ALA A 48 25.68 -7.28 -5.08
C ALA A 48 24.28 -7.91 -5.13
N VAL A 49 23.24 -7.15 -5.50
CA VAL A 49 21.84 -7.65 -5.61
C VAL A 49 21.37 -7.78 -7.06
N ASN A 50 22.21 -7.44 -8.03
CA ASN A 50 21.88 -7.46 -9.45
C ASN A 50 21.96 -8.88 -10.04
N SER A 51 21.15 -9.80 -9.50
CA SER A 51 21.06 -11.19 -9.97
C SER A 51 20.55 -11.31 -11.42
N ALA A 52 19.89 -10.27 -11.93
CA ALA A 52 19.34 -10.23 -13.28
C ALA A 52 20.31 -9.65 -14.33
N GLY A 53 21.45 -9.06 -13.93
CA GLY A 53 22.41 -8.45 -14.85
C GLY A 53 21.88 -7.24 -15.60
N VAL A 54 20.90 -6.52 -15.04
CA VAL A 54 20.29 -5.32 -15.65
C VAL A 54 21.12 -4.05 -15.37
N ASP A 55 20.79 -2.97 -16.07
CA ASP A 55 21.46 -1.69 -15.86
C ASP A 55 21.27 -1.17 -14.42
N VAL A 56 22.32 -0.51 -13.89
CA VAL A 56 22.37 0.08 -12.56
C VAL A 56 22.39 1.59 -12.66
N LEU A 57 21.37 2.24 -12.13
CA LEU A 57 21.19 3.69 -12.13
C LEU A 57 21.54 4.26 -10.75
N ILE A 58 22.56 5.11 -10.69
CA ILE A 58 22.95 5.75 -9.43
C ILE A 58 22.18 7.05 -9.26
N ALA A 59 21.36 7.10 -8.20
CA ALA A 59 20.61 8.28 -7.80
C ALA A 59 20.42 8.28 -6.26
N ASP A 60 20.99 9.30 -5.60
CA ASP A 60 20.71 9.57 -4.20
C ASP A 60 19.36 10.31 -4.07
N ALA A 61 18.62 10.04 -3.00
CA ALA A 61 17.32 10.65 -2.73
C ALA A 61 17.38 12.19 -2.54
N HIS A 62 18.56 12.73 -2.29
CA HIS A 62 18.82 14.16 -2.10
C HIS A 62 19.58 14.80 -3.27
N ASP A 63 19.80 14.07 -4.37
CA ASP A 63 20.39 14.59 -5.60
C ASP A 63 19.30 14.78 -6.67
N ASP A 64 18.73 15.99 -6.71
CA ASP A 64 17.69 16.36 -7.68
C ASP A 64 18.09 16.12 -9.14
N ALA A 65 19.36 16.37 -9.48
CA ALA A 65 19.83 16.17 -10.85
C ALA A 65 19.86 14.68 -11.22
N ALA A 66 20.33 13.81 -10.30
CA ALA A 66 20.34 12.37 -10.51
C ALA A 66 18.92 11.80 -10.58
N LEU A 67 18.01 12.26 -9.70
CA LEU A 67 16.60 11.84 -9.71
C LEU A 67 15.90 12.27 -11.00
N ASN A 68 16.15 13.49 -11.48
CA ASN A 68 15.60 13.94 -12.77
C ASN A 68 16.13 13.11 -13.95
N ARG A 69 17.44 12.80 -13.99
CA ARG A 69 18.00 11.91 -15.04
C ARG A 69 17.36 10.52 -14.99
N LEU A 70 17.15 9.95 -13.79
CA LEU A 70 16.47 8.67 -13.59
C LEU A 70 15.04 8.73 -14.12
N ALA A 71 14.26 9.71 -13.71
CA ALA A 71 12.87 9.87 -14.13
C ALA A 71 12.77 10.12 -15.65
N ALA A 72 13.65 10.98 -16.22
CA ALA A 72 13.61 11.33 -17.63
C ALA A 72 13.79 10.13 -18.56
N GLN A 73 14.49 9.08 -18.17
CA GLN A 73 14.76 7.91 -19.00
C GLN A 73 13.86 6.70 -18.69
N THR A 74 12.91 6.86 -17.75
CA THR A 74 12.10 5.75 -17.22
C THR A 74 10.60 6.04 -17.37
N ARG A 75 9.80 5.05 -17.78
CA ARG A 75 8.33 5.17 -17.86
C ARG A 75 7.68 5.08 -16.48
N VAL A 76 8.16 4.15 -15.63
CA VAL A 76 7.64 3.90 -14.27
C VAL A 76 8.77 3.78 -13.29
N VAL A 77 8.70 4.52 -12.18
CA VAL A 77 9.56 4.30 -11.02
C VAL A 77 8.78 3.55 -9.95
N ALA A 78 9.24 2.36 -9.58
CA ALA A 78 8.72 1.58 -8.45
C ALA A 78 9.68 1.69 -7.26
N SER A 79 9.23 2.27 -6.15
CA SER A 79 10.09 2.59 -5.02
C SER A 79 9.85 1.73 -3.79
N THR A 80 10.94 1.21 -3.21
CA THR A 80 10.98 0.54 -1.91
C THR A 80 11.83 1.31 -0.88
N ALA A 81 12.19 2.56 -1.18
CA ALA A 81 13.11 3.36 -0.37
C ALA A 81 12.37 4.18 0.71
N GLY A 82 12.00 3.53 1.79
CA GLY A 82 11.41 4.18 2.97
C GLY A 82 12.44 4.55 4.06
N PRO A 83 12.08 5.42 5.02
CA PRO A 83 10.84 6.20 5.14
C PRO A 83 10.60 7.14 3.95
N PHE A 84 9.38 7.10 3.40
CA PHE A 84 9.08 7.82 2.16
C PHE A 84 9.00 9.33 2.34
N SER A 85 8.59 9.81 3.51
CA SER A 85 8.64 11.24 3.85
C SER A 85 10.06 11.82 3.88
N LEU A 86 11.09 10.96 4.07
CA LEU A 86 12.50 11.36 4.03
C LEU A 86 13.12 11.22 2.63
N TYR A 87 12.78 10.15 1.92
CA TYR A 87 13.50 9.77 0.68
C TYR A 87 12.63 9.78 -0.57
N GLY A 88 11.30 9.93 -0.44
CA GLY A 88 10.36 9.82 -1.56
C GLY A 88 9.97 11.16 -2.18
N THR A 89 10.02 12.28 -1.44
CA THR A 89 9.46 13.57 -1.90
C THR A 89 10.11 14.05 -3.19
N GLN A 90 11.43 14.19 -3.21
CA GLN A 90 12.17 14.66 -4.39
C GLN A 90 12.06 13.69 -5.57
N LEU A 91 12.00 12.38 -5.30
CA LEU A 91 11.79 11.37 -6.33
C LEU A 91 10.42 11.51 -6.99
N VAL A 92 9.34 11.70 -6.22
CA VAL A 92 8.00 11.95 -6.77
C VAL A 92 7.97 13.27 -7.54
N GLU A 93 8.58 14.33 -7.03
CA GLU A 93 8.73 15.62 -7.74
C GLU A 93 9.42 15.45 -9.09
N ALA A 94 10.50 14.67 -9.16
CA ALA A 94 11.19 14.35 -10.40
C ALA A 94 10.29 13.55 -11.36
N CYS A 95 9.52 12.58 -10.85
CA CYS A 95 8.56 11.82 -11.64
C CYS A 95 7.47 12.73 -12.24
N VAL A 96 6.88 13.62 -11.46
CA VAL A 96 5.84 14.56 -11.93
C VAL A 96 6.43 15.50 -13.00
N ARG A 97 7.59 16.11 -12.75
CA ARG A 97 8.26 17.00 -13.73
C ARG A 97 8.53 16.33 -15.07
N ASN A 98 8.88 15.05 -15.03
CA ASN A 98 9.23 14.28 -16.22
C ASN A 98 8.07 13.47 -16.79
N ARG A 99 6.85 13.57 -16.25
CA ARG A 99 5.69 12.76 -16.65
C ARG A 99 5.99 11.26 -16.59
N THR A 100 6.67 10.84 -15.56
CA THR A 100 7.03 9.45 -15.25
C THR A 100 6.06 8.93 -14.23
N HIS A 101 5.46 7.77 -14.48
CA HIS A 101 4.59 7.13 -13.49
C HIS A 101 5.38 6.68 -12.27
N TYR A 102 4.71 6.62 -11.13
CA TYR A 102 5.32 6.24 -9.87
C TYR A 102 4.40 5.30 -9.08
N CYS A 103 4.98 4.29 -8.43
CA CYS A 103 4.32 3.50 -7.41
C CYS A 103 5.27 3.14 -6.27
N ASP A 104 4.73 2.95 -5.06
CA ASP A 104 5.50 2.61 -3.88
C ASP A 104 4.70 1.76 -2.88
N ILE A 105 5.31 1.44 -1.74
CA ILE A 105 4.73 0.65 -0.66
C ILE A 105 4.60 1.46 0.63
N THR A 106 4.41 2.76 0.54
CA THR A 106 4.29 3.62 1.73
C THR A 106 3.02 3.33 2.53
N GLY A 107 3.10 3.51 3.85
CA GLY A 107 1.97 3.63 4.76
C GLY A 107 1.87 5.02 5.40
N GLU A 108 2.66 6.00 4.93
CA GLU A 108 2.78 7.33 5.53
C GLU A 108 1.66 8.27 5.02
N THR A 109 0.41 8.09 5.49
CA THR A 109 -0.75 8.87 5.03
C THR A 109 -0.59 10.38 5.14
N PRO A 110 0.11 10.97 6.14
CA PRO A 110 0.41 12.40 6.16
C PRO A 110 1.33 12.85 5.03
N TRP A 111 2.27 12.00 4.61
CA TRP A 111 3.10 12.27 3.44
C TRP A 111 2.31 12.20 2.15
N ILE A 112 1.45 11.19 1.99
CA ILE A 112 0.53 11.07 0.84
C ILE A 112 -0.36 12.32 0.74
N ARG A 113 -0.88 12.85 1.86
CA ARG A 113 -1.66 14.09 1.86
C ARG A 113 -0.87 15.25 1.26
N ARG A 114 0.40 15.41 1.63
CA ARG A 114 1.27 16.44 1.03
C ARG A 114 1.50 16.24 -0.47
N LEU A 115 1.65 14.99 -0.92
CA LEU A 115 1.74 14.69 -2.35
C LEU A 115 0.46 15.06 -3.10
N ILE A 116 -0.71 14.78 -2.52
CA ILE A 116 -2.01 15.15 -3.09
C ILE A 116 -2.09 16.66 -3.25
N ASP A 117 -1.80 17.41 -2.18
CA ASP A 117 -1.91 18.86 -2.16
C ASP A 117 -0.98 19.52 -3.19
N ARG A 118 0.22 18.97 -3.38
CA ARG A 118 1.23 19.55 -4.28
C ARG A 118 1.08 19.12 -5.73
N HIS A 119 0.73 17.87 -5.99
CA HIS A 119 0.99 17.25 -7.28
C HIS A 119 -0.26 16.70 -7.97
N HIS A 120 -1.40 16.54 -7.24
CA HIS A 120 -2.57 15.89 -7.83
C HIS A 120 -3.07 16.64 -9.08
N ALA A 121 -3.23 17.96 -9.01
CA ALA A 121 -3.77 18.74 -10.12
C ALA A 121 -2.87 18.70 -11.36
N GLN A 122 -1.55 18.87 -11.18
CA GLN A 122 -0.60 18.79 -12.30
C GLN A 122 -0.58 17.38 -12.90
N ALA A 123 -0.44 16.35 -12.06
CA ALA A 123 -0.38 14.97 -12.51
C ALA A 123 -1.70 14.55 -13.21
N ALA A 124 -2.85 15.06 -12.76
CA ALA A 124 -4.14 14.85 -13.42
C ALA A 124 -4.19 15.51 -14.80
N SER A 125 -3.66 16.72 -14.94
CA SER A 125 -3.68 17.46 -16.19
C SER A 125 -2.80 16.86 -17.28
N ASP A 126 -1.68 16.22 -16.91
CA ASP A 126 -0.71 15.67 -17.85
C ASP A 126 -0.75 14.13 -17.98
N GLY A 127 -1.69 13.49 -17.29
CA GLY A 127 -1.89 12.04 -17.32
C GLY A 127 -0.85 11.23 -16.54
N THR A 128 -0.02 11.87 -15.71
CA THR A 128 0.95 11.17 -14.86
C THR A 128 0.23 10.47 -13.70
N ARG A 129 0.50 9.20 -13.48
CA ARG A 129 -0.07 8.42 -12.37
C ARG A 129 0.95 8.25 -11.27
N ILE A 130 0.64 8.82 -10.10
CA ILE A 130 1.41 8.69 -8.86
C ILE A 130 0.56 7.84 -7.90
N ILE A 131 0.97 6.58 -7.68
CA ILE A 131 0.17 5.59 -6.96
C ILE A 131 0.94 5.10 -5.73
N PRO A 132 0.81 5.76 -4.59
CA PRO A 132 1.33 5.25 -3.33
C PRO A 132 0.53 4.04 -2.83
N CYS A 133 1.03 3.35 -1.80
CA CYS A 133 0.36 2.24 -1.13
C CYS A 133 0.12 0.99 -2.00
N CYS A 134 1.02 0.67 -2.94
CA CYS A 134 0.95 -0.55 -3.76
C CYS A 134 1.51 -1.80 -3.05
N GLY A 135 1.49 -1.85 -1.72
CA GLY A 135 1.85 -3.01 -0.91
C GLY A 135 0.66 -3.78 -0.37
N PHE A 136 0.94 -4.86 0.37
CA PHE A 136 -0.09 -5.65 1.05
C PHE A 136 -0.98 -4.81 1.96
N ASP A 137 -0.39 -3.84 2.65
CA ASP A 137 -1.14 -3.06 3.63
C ASP A 137 -2.42 -2.48 3.05
N SER A 138 -2.40 -1.99 1.80
CA SER A 138 -3.57 -1.31 1.22
C SER A 138 -4.20 -2.03 0.03
N ILE A 139 -3.47 -2.83 -0.76
CA ILE A 139 -4.05 -3.46 -1.96
C ILE A 139 -5.21 -4.41 -1.62
N PRO A 140 -5.11 -5.36 -0.67
CA PRO A 140 -6.26 -6.21 -0.33
C PRO A 140 -7.46 -5.41 0.17
N SER A 141 -7.23 -4.36 0.95
CA SER A 141 -8.26 -3.48 1.49
C SER A 141 -8.97 -2.70 0.40
N ASP A 142 -8.22 -2.01 -0.44
CA ASP A 142 -8.73 -1.14 -1.50
C ASP A 142 -9.48 -1.95 -2.57
N PHE A 143 -8.85 -3.02 -3.09
CA PHE A 143 -9.48 -3.90 -4.08
C PHE A 143 -10.62 -4.73 -3.49
N GLY A 144 -10.48 -5.25 -2.28
CA GLY A 144 -11.53 -6.02 -1.63
C GLY A 144 -12.79 -5.20 -1.40
N ALA A 145 -12.66 -3.99 -0.87
CA ALA A 145 -13.79 -3.08 -0.66
C ALA A 145 -14.45 -2.68 -1.99
N TRP A 146 -13.65 -2.35 -3.00
CA TRP A 146 -14.13 -2.00 -4.33
C TRP A 146 -14.84 -3.16 -5.02
N LEU A 147 -14.28 -4.37 -5.02
CA LEU A 147 -14.87 -5.56 -5.63
C LEU A 147 -16.17 -5.96 -4.92
N MET A 148 -16.24 -5.84 -3.58
CA MET A 148 -17.46 -6.07 -2.82
C MET A 148 -18.56 -5.07 -3.17
N SER A 149 -18.22 -3.77 -3.20
CA SER A 149 -19.18 -2.72 -3.57
C SER A 149 -19.69 -2.91 -5.00
N ARG A 150 -18.79 -3.25 -5.94
CA ARG A 150 -19.13 -3.55 -7.33
C ARG A 150 -20.06 -4.77 -7.44
N HIS A 151 -19.76 -5.85 -6.73
CA HIS A 151 -20.60 -7.04 -6.71
C HIS A 151 -22.03 -6.73 -6.19
N ILE A 152 -22.15 -5.96 -5.10
CA ILE A 152 -23.45 -5.57 -4.56
C ILE A 152 -24.24 -4.74 -5.60
N ARG A 153 -23.60 -3.81 -6.27
CA ARG A 153 -24.24 -3.00 -7.32
C ARG A 153 -24.67 -3.85 -8.52
N ASP A 154 -23.77 -4.69 -9.02
CA ASP A 154 -23.94 -5.37 -10.30
C ASP A 154 -24.82 -6.63 -10.16
N ALA A 155 -24.68 -7.40 -9.07
CA ALA A 155 -25.43 -8.64 -8.87
C ALA A 155 -26.72 -8.47 -8.04
N LEU A 156 -26.76 -7.52 -7.09
CA LEU A 156 -27.92 -7.27 -6.26
C LEU A 156 -28.71 -6.02 -6.68
N HIS A 157 -28.25 -5.29 -7.69
CA HIS A 157 -28.86 -4.03 -8.15
C HIS A 157 -29.17 -3.05 -7.02
N SER A 158 -28.24 -2.94 -6.05
CA SER A 158 -28.40 -2.17 -4.82
C SER A 158 -27.14 -1.36 -4.50
N ASP A 159 -27.30 -0.24 -3.79
CA ASP A 159 -26.17 0.49 -3.25
C ASP A 159 -25.52 -0.32 -2.12
N CYS A 160 -24.17 -0.28 -2.07
CA CYS A 160 -23.41 -0.75 -0.93
C CYS A 160 -23.45 0.34 0.16
N VAL A 161 -23.79 -0.02 1.41
CA VAL A 161 -23.82 0.93 2.53
C VAL A 161 -22.71 0.69 3.56
N ASN A 162 -22.15 -0.52 3.61
CA ASN A 162 -21.06 -0.86 4.52
C ASN A 162 -20.22 -1.99 3.96
N VAL A 163 -18.89 -1.92 4.17
CA VAL A 163 -17.97 -3.04 4.01
C VAL A 163 -17.10 -3.14 5.25
N ALA A 164 -17.08 -4.30 5.89
CA ALA A 164 -16.16 -4.64 6.97
C ALA A 164 -15.14 -5.66 6.49
N ALA A 165 -13.87 -5.44 6.78
CA ALA A 165 -12.76 -6.33 6.45
C ALA A 165 -12.16 -6.95 7.71
N TYR A 166 -11.90 -8.26 7.68
CA TYR A 166 -11.41 -9.04 8.81
C TYR A 166 -10.13 -9.78 8.40
N PHE A 167 -9.01 -9.33 8.92
CA PHE A 167 -7.71 -9.88 8.60
C PHE A 167 -7.35 -11.04 9.52
N ARG A 168 -7.08 -12.18 8.91
CA ARG A 168 -6.45 -13.33 9.55
C ARG A 168 -5.09 -13.56 8.92
N MET A 169 -4.07 -13.49 9.74
CA MET A 169 -2.69 -13.76 9.34
C MET A 169 -2.14 -14.88 10.22
N ASP A 170 -1.44 -15.82 9.61
CA ASP A 170 -0.81 -16.93 10.32
C ASP A 170 0.62 -17.12 9.80
N GLY A 171 1.57 -17.37 10.71
CA GLY A 171 2.97 -17.62 10.38
C GLY A 171 3.79 -16.39 9.98
N GLY A 172 3.24 -15.17 10.05
CA GLY A 172 3.94 -13.94 9.64
C GLY A 172 5.20 -13.65 10.49
N GLY A 173 6.29 -13.27 9.83
CA GLY A 173 7.61 -13.06 10.45
C GLY A 173 7.80 -11.71 11.16
N GLY A 174 6.75 -10.92 11.32
CA GLY A 174 6.85 -9.58 11.90
C GLY A 174 7.29 -8.50 10.90
N PHE A 175 7.64 -7.33 11.43
CA PHE A 175 8.05 -6.19 10.61
C PHE A 175 9.49 -6.31 10.14
N ASN A 176 9.77 -5.83 8.93
CA ASN A 176 11.14 -5.56 8.48
C ASN A 176 11.62 -4.20 9.02
N GLY A 177 12.94 -3.97 9.00
CA GLY A 177 13.55 -2.76 9.53
C GLY A 177 13.12 -1.47 8.82
N GLY A 178 12.66 -1.54 7.56
CA GLY A 178 12.11 -0.38 6.85
C GLY A 178 10.78 0.07 7.44
N THR A 179 9.86 -0.86 7.70
CA THR A 179 8.58 -0.60 8.37
C THR A 179 8.80 -0.02 9.76
N VAL A 180 9.70 -0.60 10.54
CA VAL A 180 10.06 -0.10 11.88
C VAL A 180 10.60 1.33 11.81
N ALA A 181 11.52 1.61 10.89
CA ALA A 181 12.08 2.96 10.70
C ALA A 181 10.99 4.00 10.37
N THR A 182 10.01 3.62 9.54
CA THR A 182 8.86 4.47 9.21
C THR A 182 8.01 4.79 10.44
N PHE A 183 7.63 3.78 11.25
CA PHE A 183 6.85 4.01 12.47
C PHE A 183 7.59 4.91 13.47
N LEU A 184 8.88 4.66 13.68
CA LEU A 184 9.71 5.49 14.56
C LEU A 184 9.77 6.93 14.06
N HIS A 185 9.98 7.14 12.77
CA HIS A 185 10.05 8.48 12.18
C HIS A 185 8.70 9.22 12.30
N MET A 186 7.58 8.56 12.02
CA MET A 186 6.25 9.16 12.18
C MET A 186 5.96 9.53 13.64
N ALA A 187 6.40 8.72 14.60
CA ALA A 187 6.27 9.01 16.03
C ALA A 187 7.16 10.19 16.44
N GLU A 188 8.42 10.25 15.98
CA GLU A 188 9.37 11.33 16.25
C GLU A 188 8.90 12.69 15.72
N THR A 189 8.22 12.69 14.57
CA THR A 189 7.79 13.90 13.86
C THR A 189 6.34 14.28 14.15
N GLY A 190 5.64 13.59 15.07
CA GLY A 190 4.24 13.86 15.44
C GLY A 190 3.22 13.51 14.34
N GLN A 191 3.64 12.85 13.26
CA GLN A 191 2.77 12.51 12.12
C GLN A 191 1.69 11.48 12.49
N MET A 192 1.89 10.69 13.57
CA MET A 192 0.89 9.75 14.09
C MET A 192 -0.42 10.45 14.49
N ALA A 193 -0.35 11.68 15.01
CA ALA A 193 -1.54 12.45 15.36
C ALA A 193 -2.33 12.88 14.12
N VAL A 194 -1.64 13.31 13.08
CA VAL A 194 -2.24 13.70 11.79
C VAL A 194 -2.91 12.50 11.10
N ALA A 195 -2.28 11.32 11.18
CA ALA A 195 -2.80 10.08 10.59
C ALA A 195 -4.13 9.61 11.20
N ARG A 196 -4.52 10.12 12.39
CA ARG A 196 -5.80 9.78 13.05
C ARG A 196 -7.04 10.35 12.34
N ASP A 197 -6.90 11.38 11.50
CA ASP A 197 -8.04 11.90 10.74
C ASP A 197 -8.57 10.80 9.79
N PRO A 198 -9.81 10.32 9.96
CA PRO A 198 -10.36 9.23 9.15
C PRO A 198 -10.53 9.60 7.67
N PHE A 199 -10.58 10.89 7.34
CA PHE A 199 -10.74 11.42 5.99
C PHE A 199 -9.49 12.18 5.49
N LEU A 200 -8.32 11.90 6.05
CA LEU A 200 -7.07 12.62 5.73
C LEU A 200 -6.77 12.69 4.23
N LEU A 201 -7.05 11.64 3.49
CA LEU A 201 -6.76 11.54 2.05
C LEU A 201 -7.95 11.95 1.15
N ASP A 202 -9.11 12.24 1.74
CA ASP A 202 -10.29 12.69 0.98
C ASP A 202 -10.06 14.09 0.41
N PRO A 203 -10.39 14.36 -0.87
CA PRO A 203 -10.35 15.71 -1.45
C PRO A 203 -11.17 16.72 -0.63
N ASP A 204 -12.37 16.33 -0.22
CA ASP A 204 -13.34 17.16 0.48
C ASP A 204 -13.39 16.89 1.99
N ARG A 205 -12.24 16.57 2.59
CA ARG A 205 -12.17 16.18 4.01
C ARG A 205 -12.85 17.16 4.98
N ALA A 206 -12.92 18.43 4.64
CA ALA A 206 -13.55 19.46 5.48
C ALA A 206 -15.09 19.39 5.46
N ALA A 207 -15.69 18.76 4.45
CA ALA A 207 -17.14 18.65 4.30
C ALA A 207 -17.76 17.57 5.21
N HIS A 208 -16.94 16.66 5.78
CA HIS A 208 -17.42 15.59 6.64
C HIS A 208 -17.87 16.11 8.02
N THR A 209 -19.07 15.74 8.42
CA THR A 209 -19.67 16.08 9.71
C THR A 209 -18.96 15.38 10.88
N ALA A 210 -19.15 15.88 12.10
CA ALA A 210 -18.63 15.23 13.30
C ALA A 210 -19.17 13.80 13.46
N ALA A 211 -20.44 13.55 13.16
CA ALA A 211 -21.04 12.23 13.21
C ALA A 211 -20.44 11.25 12.18
N GLU A 212 -20.11 11.72 10.97
CA GLU A 212 -19.40 10.90 9.97
C GLU A 212 -17.98 10.57 10.44
N ARG A 213 -17.27 11.53 11.02
CA ARG A 213 -15.93 11.31 11.58
C ARG A 213 -15.94 10.30 12.73
N GLU A 214 -16.94 10.36 13.60
CA GLU A 214 -17.12 9.40 14.70
C GLU A 214 -17.40 7.99 14.18
N ARG A 215 -18.35 7.81 13.25
CA ARG A 215 -18.65 6.50 12.64
C ARG A 215 -17.46 5.89 11.91
N ASN A 216 -16.61 6.74 11.34
CA ASN A 216 -15.43 6.33 10.58
C ASN A 216 -14.12 6.38 11.39
N ALA A 217 -14.19 6.65 12.70
CA ALA A 217 -13.03 6.57 13.58
C ALA A 217 -12.49 5.13 13.63
N ASP A 218 -11.18 5.03 13.85
CA ASP A 218 -10.54 3.71 13.94
C ASP A 218 -11.14 2.89 15.10
N PRO A 219 -11.42 1.59 14.90
CA PRO A 219 -12.02 0.75 15.93
C PRO A 219 -11.18 0.71 17.20
N ALA A 220 -11.82 0.61 18.36
CA ALA A 220 -11.16 0.49 19.63
C ALA A 220 -11.70 -0.70 20.44
N GLY A 221 -10.83 -1.27 21.29
CA GLY A 221 -11.22 -2.36 22.18
C GLY A 221 -11.33 -3.72 21.48
N VAL A 222 -11.99 -4.66 22.19
CA VAL A 222 -12.20 -6.04 21.73
C VAL A 222 -13.69 -6.35 21.81
N ARG A 223 -14.25 -6.91 20.75
CA ARG A 223 -15.65 -7.36 20.72
C ARG A 223 -15.77 -8.71 20.01
N PHE A 224 -16.87 -9.41 20.26
CA PHE A 224 -17.27 -10.55 19.44
C PHE A 224 -18.06 -10.02 18.25
N ASP A 225 -17.71 -10.47 17.05
CA ASP A 225 -18.41 -10.10 15.83
C ASP A 225 -19.36 -11.23 15.43
N GLU A 226 -20.64 -10.90 15.28
CA GLU A 226 -21.70 -11.88 14.99
C GLU A 226 -21.77 -12.20 13.49
N TYR A 227 -21.32 -11.30 12.62
CA TYR A 227 -21.37 -11.48 11.15
C TYR A 227 -20.27 -12.39 10.65
N LEU A 228 -19.11 -12.30 11.27
CA LEU A 228 -18.04 -13.26 11.14
C LEU A 228 -17.73 -13.77 12.55
N PRO A 229 -18.32 -14.91 13.00
CA PRO A 229 -18.26 -15.35 14.40
C PRO A 229 -16.82 -15.48 14.90
N ALA A 230 -16.25 -14.40 15.40
CA ALA A 230 -14.88 -14.30 15.87
C ALA A 230 -14.70 -13.14 16.85
N TRP A 231 -13.65 -13.22 17.65
CA TRP A 231 -13.20 -12.09 18.43
C TRP A 231 -12.37 -11.14 17.58
N VAL A 232 -12.69 -9.85 17.61
CA VAL A 232 -12.01 -8.85 16.78
C VAL A 232 -11.48 -7.68 17.60
N THR A 233 -10.40 -7.10 17.14
CA THR A 233 -9.86 -5.81 17.60
C THR A 233 -9.43 -4.99 16.38
N ALA A 234 -9.01 -3.74 16.57
CA ALA A 234 -8.47 -2.92 15.49
C ALA A 234 -7.35 -3.66 14.73
N PHE A 235 -7.37 -3.58 13.43
CA PHE A 235 -6.25 -4.04 12.61
C PHE A 235 -5.15 -2.98 12.63
N LEU A 236 -3.90 -3.39 12.82
CA LEU A 236 -2.79 -2.47 13.01
C LEU A 236 -2.60 -1.50 11.82
N MET A 237 -2.81 -2.00 10.60
CA MET A 237 -2.70 -1.19 9.39
C MET A 237 -4.00 -0.47 8.99
N GLY A 238 -5.08 -0.70 9.74
CA GLY A 238 -6.39 -0.08 9.52
C GLY A 238 -6.36 1.45 9.39
N PRO A 239 -5.60 2.19 10.24
CA PRO A 239 -5.44 3.63 10.10
C PRO A 239 -4.81 4.11 8.79
N ILE A 240 -4.14 3.23 8.05
CA ILE A 240 -3.62 3.52 6.71
C ILE A 240 -4.67 3.15 5.66
N ASN A 241 -5.11 1.92 5.69
CA ASN A 241 -5.94 1.30 4.66
C ASN A 241 -7.31 1.96 4.54
N THR A 242 -7.95 2.28 5.65
CA THR A 242 -9.27 2.94 5.66
C THR A 242 -9.23 4.31 4.97
N ARG A 243 -8.10 5.04 5.07
CA ARG A 243 -7.91 6.34 4.38
C ARG A 243 -7.75 6.13 2.88
N VAL A 244 -7.05 5.07 2.45
CA VAL A 244 -6.89 4.70 1.03
C VAL A 244 -8.23 4.32 0.44
N VAL A 245 -9.00 3.44 1.09
CA VAL A 245 -10.35 3.02 0.63
C VAL A 245 -11.29 4.22 0.51
N ARG A 246 -11.32 5.12 1.50
CA ARG A 246 -12.17 6.33 1.45
C ARG A 246 -11.75 7.28 0.34
N ARG A 247 -10.45 7.40 0.06
CA ARG A 247 -9.98 8.15 -1.10
C ARG A 247 -10.45 7.52 -2.41
N THR A 248 -10.39 6.20 -2.53
CA THR A 248 -10.93 5.47 -3.70
C THR A 248 -12.41 5.81 -3.89
N GLN A 249 -13.19 5.73 -2.83
CA GLN A 249 -14.61 6.08 -2.86
C GLN A 249 -14.83 7.54 -3.34
N ALA A 250 -14.10 8.48 -2.76
CA ALA A 250 -14.21 9.89 -3.11
C ALA A 250 -13.86 10.15 -4.59
N LEU A 251 -12.79 9.53 -5.10
CA LEU A 251 -12.39 9.66 -6.50
C LEU A 251 -13.35 8.98 -7.48
N GLN A 252 -14.09 7.95 -7.04
CA GLN A 252 -15.09 7.24 -7.85
C GLN A 252 -16.53 7.78 -7.66
N GLY A 253 -16.74 8.73 -6.76
CA GLY A 253 -18.07 9.23 -6.43
C GLY A 253 -18.97 8.21 -5.72
N THR A 254 -18.38 7.21 -5.05
CA THR A 254 -19.10 6.19 -4.26
C THR A 254 -18.99 6.49 -2.78
N ARG A 255 -19.96 6.03 -1.96
CA ARG A 255 -19.90 6.21 -0.51
C ARG A 255 -20.50 4.99 0.21
N PHE A 256 -19.72 4.40 1.10
CA PHE A 256 -20.13 3.38 2.07
C PHE A 256 -19.20 3.46 3.28
N ASP A 257 -19.67 3.04 4.45
CA ASP A 257 -18.84 2.97 5.64
C ASP A 257 -17.84 1.79 5.50
N TYR A 258 -16.58 2.03 5.86
CA TYR A 258 -15.53 1.01 5.76
C TYR A 258 -14.69 0.94 7.03
N GLN A 259 -14.52 -0.29 7.56
CA GLN A 259 -13.70 -0.55 8.74
C GLN A 259 -12.93 -1.88 8.62
N GLU A 260 -11.80 -1.95 9.35
CA GLU A 260 -10.93 -3.12 9.36
C GLU A 260 -10.68 -3.65 10.77
N TYR A 261 -10.62 -4.98 10.85
CA TYR A 261 -10.44 -5.70 12.11
C TYR A 261 -9.39 -6.80 11.95
N ALA A 262 -8.59 -7.02 12.99
CA ALA A 262 -7.83 -8.25 13.18
C ALA A 262 -8.72 -9.30 13.85
N GLN A 263 -8.73 -10.52 13.31
CA GLN A 263 -9.59 -11.63 13.74
C GLN A 263 -8.83 -12.63 14.61
N PHE A 264 -9.47 -13.10 15.69
CA PHE A 264 -8.90 -14.05 16.63
C PHE A 264 -9.91 -15.13 17.02
N ARG A 265 -9.41 -16.33 17.33
CA ARG A 265 -10.23 -17.47 17.82
C ARG A 265 -10.71 -17.28 19.26
N SER A 266 -10.03 -16.45 20.08
CA SER A 266 -10.38 -16.25 21.49
C SER A 266 -10.29 -14.79 21.91
N SER A 267 -11.11 -14.41 22.91
CA SER A 267 -11.07 -13.07 23.51
C SER A 267 -9.73 -12.77 24.18
N LYS A 268 -9.07 -13.79 24.73
CA LYS A 268 -7.76 -13.64 25.38
C LYS A 268 -6.71 -13.20 24.36
N ALA A 269 -6.63 -13.87 23.21
CA ALA A 269 -5.70 -13.51 22.13
C ALA A 269 -5.97 -12.09 21.61
N ALA A 270 -7.24 -11.74 21.35
CA ALA A 270 -7.62 -10.40 20.91
C ALA A 270 -7.23 -9.31 21.93
N ARG A 271 -7.48 -9.56 23.23
CA ARG A 271 -7.10 -8.62 24.31
C ARG A 271 -5.58 -8.46 24.43
N THR A 272 -4.83 -9.56 24.33
CA THR A 272 -3.36 -9.49 24.37
C THR A 272 -2.81 -8.59 23.28
N VAL A 273 -3.30 -8.74 22.04
CA VAL A 273 -2.89 -7.90 20.91
C VAL A 273 -3.34 -6.45 21.09
N ALA A 274 -4.59 -6.23 21.52
CA ALA A 274 -5.11 -4.87 21.76
C ALA A 274 -4.33 -4.12 22.85
N ILE A 275 -3.98 -4.80 23.94
CA ILE A 275 -3.18 -4.21 25.03
C ILE A 275 -1.74 -3.99 24.57
N GLY A 276 -1.15 -4.97 23.88
CA GLY A 276 0.19 -4.86 23.33
C GLY A 276 0.34 -3.68 22.39
N GLY A 277 -0.64 -3.47 21.50
CA GLY A 277 -0.68 -2.30 20.60
C GLY A 277 -0.73 -0.98 21.37
N LYS A 278 -1.58 -0.86 22.38
CA LYS A 278 -1.64 0.35 23.23
C LYS A 278 -0.33 0.63 23.97
N ILE A 279 0.31 -0.42 24.50
CA ILE A 279 1.62 -0.29 25.16
C ILE A 279 2.67 0.17 24.15
N PHE A 280 2.67 -0.41 22.97
CA PHE A 280 3.59 -0.03 21.89
C PHE A 280 3.41 1.44 21.48
N ASP A 281 2.17 1.88 21.26
CA ASP A 281 1.86 3.28 20.95
C ASP A 281 2.28 4.23 22.08
N PHE A 282 2.03 3.85 23.34
CA PHE A 282 2.44 4.62 24.50
C PHE A 282 3.96 4.74 24.57
N VAL A 283 4.69 3.65 24.40
CA VAL A 283 6.17 3.62 24.44
C VAL A 283 6.75 4.46 23.30
N LEU A 284 6.19 4.36 22.10
CA LEU A 284 6.63 5.17 20.95
C LEU A 284 6.26 6.66 21.11
N GLY A 285 5.25 6.99 21.91
CA GLY A 285 4.87 8.38 22.20
C GLY A 285 5.96 9.16 22.95
N PHE A 286 6.85 8.49 23.69
CA PHE A 286 7.89 9.13 24.50
C PHE A 286 9.29 8.92 23.95
N GLY A 287 10.12 9.98 23.97
CA GLY A 287 11.50 9.92 23.48
C GLY A 287 12.38 8.89 24.18
N ILE A 288 12.20 8.73 25.51
CA ILE A 288 12.91 7.71 26.31
C ILE A 288 12.46 6.31 25.90
N GLY A 289 11.14 6.09 25.72
CA GLY A 289 10.60 4.81 25.26
C GLY A 289 11.16 4.39 23.91
N ARG A 290 11.19 5.29 22.93
CA ARG A 290 11.80 5.05 21.61
C ARG A 290 13.28 4.67 21.71
N ARG A 291 14.06 5.34 22.58
CA ARG A 291 15.47 5.01 22.81
C ARG A 291 15.69 3.59 23.35
N LEU A 292 14.81 3.16 24.26
CA LEU A 292 14.91 1.84 24.88
C LEU A 292 14.50 0.72 23.93
N VAL A 293 13.50 0.94 23.10
CA VAL A 293 12.96 -0.09 22.20
C VAL A 293 13.77 -0.20 20.90
N LYS A 294 14.34 0.90 20.40
CA LYS A 294 15.09 0.94 19.12
C LYS A 294 16.16 -0.16 18.97
N PRO A 295 16.98 -0.51 19.97
CA PRO A 295 17.97 -1.59 19.84
C PRO A 295 17.37 -3.00 19.73
N LEU A 296 16.10 -3.18 20.13
CA LEU A 296 15.38 -4.47 20.11
C LEU A 296 14.64 -4.71 18.81
N LEU A 297 14.55 -3.69 17.95
CA LEU A 297 13.79 -3.75 16.70
C LEU A 297 14.72 -4.06 15.52
N PRO A 298 14.20 -4.71 14.46
CA PRO A 298 14.96 -4.97 13.24
C PRO A 298 15.57 -3.69 12.66
N LYS A 299 16.85 -3.76 12.28
CA LYS A 299 17.55 -2.64 11.64
C LYS A 299 17.22 -2.56 10.14
N PRO A 300 17.41 -1.38 9.50
CA PRO A 300 17.29 -1.26 8.06
C PRO A 300 18.13 -2.32 7.32
N GLY A 301 17.49 -3.12 6.45
CA GLY A 301 18.09 -4.25 5.75
C GLY A 301 17.88 -5.61 6.41
N GLU A 302 17.33 -5.66 7.61
CA GLU A 302 16.95 -6.88 8.32
C GLU A 302 15.45 -7.15 8.19
N GLY A 303 15.06 -8.42 8.33
CA GLY A 303 13.67 -8.86 8.28
C GLY A 303 13.53 -10.36 8.54
N PRO A 304 12.35 -10.92 8.37
CA PRO A 304 12.08 -12.34 8.59
C PRO A 304 12.92 -13.27 7.72
N SER A 305 13.07 -14.52 8.18
CA SER A 305 13.76 -15.56 7.39
C SER A 305 12.95 -15.93 6.12
N GLU A 306 13.62 -16.41 5.09
CA GLU A 306 12.97 -16.88 3.86
C GLU A 306 11.95 -17.97 4.12
N LYS A 307 12.28 -18.94 5.00
CA LYS A 307 11.37 -20.00 5.42
C LYS A 307 10.08 -19.42 5.99
N THR A 308 10.18 -18.53 6.97
CA THR A 308 9.01 -17.87 7.60
C THR A 308 8.18 -17.11 6.56
N MET A 309 8.84 -16.37 5.66
CA MET A 309 8.13 -15.59 4.63
C MET A 309 7.40 -16.47 3.61
N ASN A 310 7.92 -17.66 3.30
CA ASN A 310 7.32 -18.56 2.30
C ASN A 310 6.19 -19.43 2.88
N GLU A 311 6.28 -19.82 4.16
CA GLU A 311 5.29 -20.64 4.85
C GLU A 311 4.07 -19.87 5.34
N ALA A 312 4.18 -18.55 5.51
CA ALA A 312 3.09 -17.69 5.93
C ALA A 312 1.98 -17.56 4.86
N PHE A 313 0.79 -17.18 5.29
CA PHE A 313 -0.33 -16.86 4.42
C PHE A 313 -1.17 -15.72 5.01
N PHE A 314 -2.04 -15.16 4.20
CA PHE A 314 -3.07 -14.26 4.67
C PHE A 314 -4.44 -14.61 4.09
N GLU A 315 -5.46 -14.31 4.88
CA GLU A 315 -6.86 -14.27 4.46
C GLU A 315 -7.49 -12.97 4.97
N CYS A 316 -8.11 -12.24 4.07
CA CYS A 316 -8.94 -11.10 4.42
C CYS A 316 -10.38 -11.42 4.03
N HIS A 317 -11.25 -11.54 5.03
CA HIS A 317 -12.68 -11.77 4.83
C HIS A 317 -13.39 -10.43 4.76
N PHE A 318 -14.26 -10.26 3.77
CA PHE A 318 -15.09 -9.08 3.60
C PHE A 318 -16.54 -9.42 3.86
N VAL A 319 -17.24 -8.53 4.55
CA VAL A 319 -18.70 -8.56 4.68
C VAL A 319 -19.24 -7.25 4.14
N GLY A 320 -19.85 -7.31 2.95
CA GLY A 320 -20.53 -6.17 2.34
C GLY A 320 -22.01 -6.18 2.67
N THR A 321 -22.59 -5.02 2.95
CA THR A 321 -24.01 -4.85 3.24
C THR A 321 -24.65 -3.95 2.19
N ALA A 322 -25.66 -4.46 1.51
CA ALA A 322 -26.49 -3.71 0.58
C ALA A 322 -27.49 -2.82 1.32
N LYS A 323 -27.99 -1.76 0.68
CA LYS A 323 -29.03 -0.88 1.20
C LYS A 323 -30.34 -1.65 1.54
N SER A 324 -30.59 -2.77 0.85
CA SER A 324 -31.69 -3.70 1.17
C SER A 324 -31.51 -4.43 2.50
N GLY A 325 -30.35 -4.38 3.13
CA GLY A 325 -29.97 -5.17 4.30
C GLY A 325 -29.34 -6.53 3.95
N THR A 326 -29.34 -6.93 2.68
CA THR A 326 -28.69 -8.16 2.21
C THR A 326 -27.18 -8.07 2.43
N ARG A 327 -26.58 -9.16 2.93
CA ARG A 327 -25.15 -9.28 3.16
C ARG A 327 -24.53 -10.28 2.21
N VAL A 328 -23.35 -9.92 1.71
CA VAL A 328 -22.50 -10.79 0.90
C VAL A 328 -21.14 -10.92 1.55
N ARG A 329 -20.50 -12.07 1.35
CA ARG A 329 -19.15 -12.34 1.85
C ARG A 329 -18.18 -12.44 0.69
N GLY A 330 -16.95 -11.97 0.92
CA GLY A 330 -15.82 -12.14 0.00
C GLY A 330 -14.58 -12.55 0.75
N ILE A 331 -13.63 -13.18 0.05
CA ILE A 331 -12.33 -13.55 0.60
C ILE A 331 -11.25 -13.09 -0.37
N PHE A 332 -10.27 -12.37 0.16
CA PHE A 332 -9.03 -12.04 -0.51
C PHE A 332 -7.91 -12.83 0.17
N LYS A 333 -7.19 -13.65 -0.57
CA LYS A 333 -6.18 -14.55 0.02
C LYS A 333 -4.96 -14.74 -0.88
N GLY A 334 -3.84 -15.07 -0.26
CA GLY A 334 -2.60 -15.40 -0.96
C GLY A 334 -1.60 -16.12 -0.07
N GLN A 335 -0.70 -16.87 -0.70
CA GLN A 335 0.40 -17.57 -0.04
C GLN A 335 1.64 -16.68 0.02
N GLY A 336 2.27 -16.60 1.17
CA GLY A 336 3.45 -15.83 1.49
C GLY A 336 3.21 -14.82 2.60
N ASP A 337 4.28 -14.38 3.23
CA ASP A 337 4.26 -13.34 4.27
C ASP A 337 3.65 -12.04 3.72
N PRO A 338 2.62 -11.51 4.38
CA PRO A 338 1.96 -10.28 3.96
C PRO A 338 2.90 -9.10 3.79
N GLY A 339 3.71 -8.82 4.81
CA GLY A 339 4.56 -7.63 4.88
C GLY A 339 5.74 -7.63 3.90
N ASN A 340 6.10 -8.78 3.34
CA ASN A 340 7.25 -8.89 2.44
C ASN A 340 6.89 -9.57 1.11
N ARG A 341 6.59 -10.88 1.08
CA ARG A 341 6.33 -11.62 -0.16
C ARG A 341 5.13 -11.09 -0.93
N ILE A 342 4.01 -10.88 -0.25
CA ILE A 342 2.79 -10.34 -0.89
C ILE A 342 3.00 -8.88 -1.28
N THR A 343 3.63 -8.08 -0.42
CA THR A 343 3.97 -6.68 -0.73
C THR A 343 4.81 -6.56 -1.99
N VAL A 344 5.83 -7.42 -2.17
CA VAL A 344 6.66 -7.44 -3.38
C VAL A 344 5.84 -7.78 -4.62
N LYS A 345 4.99 -8.83 -4.55
CA LYS A 345 4.07 -9.17 -5.65
C LYS A 345 3.19 -7.99 -6.01
N CYS A 346 2.53 -7.40 -5.03
CA CYS A 346 1.63 -6.26 -5.23
C CYS A 346 2.34 -5.07 -5.91
N LEU A 347 3.54 -4.70 -5.45
CA LEU A 347 4.32 -3.59 -6.02
C LEU A 347 4.76 -3.89 -7.46
N CYS A 348 5.32 -5.08 -7.70
CA CYS A 348 5.81 -5.44 -9.03
C CYS A 348 4.68 -5.52 -10.05
N GLU A 349 3.55 -6.17 -9.68
CA GLU A 349 2.39 -6.28 -10.57
C GLU A 349 1.77 -4.91 -10.84
N SER A 350 1.77 -4.00 -9.87
CA SER A 350 1.36 -2.60 -10.07
C SER A 350 2.29 -1.88 -11.05
N ALA A 351 3.60 -2.04 -10.91
CA ALA A 351 4.58 -1.47 -11.84
C ALA A 351 4.44 -2.04 -13.25
N PHE A 352 4.18 -3.35 -13.38
CA PHE A 352 3.94 -3.99 -14.68
C PHE A 352 2.65 -3.46 -15.35
N VAL A 353 1.56 -3.28 -14.61
CA VAL A 353 0.34 -2.64 -15.14
C VAL A 353 0.65 -1.24 -15.66
N LEU A 354 1.36 -0.42 -14.88
CA LEU A 354 1.73 0.94 -15.28
C LEU A 354 2.61 0.95 -16.53
N ALA A 355 3.57 0.03 -16.63
CA ALA A 355 4.50 -0.04 -17.75
C ALA A 355 3.86 -0.54 -19.03
N LEU A 356 2.90 -1.49 -18.93
CA LEU A 356 2.23 -2.11 -20.07
C LEU A 356 0.99 -1.35 -20.53
N SER A 357 0.43 -0.46 -19.69
CA SER A 357 -0.70 0.36 -20.12
C SER A 357 -0.23 1.38 -21.15
N ASP A 358 -0.86 1.36 -22.32
CA ASP A 358 -0.61 2.33 -23.38
C ASP A 358 -0.83 3.75 -22.86
N SER A 359 0.18 4.57 -23.05
CA SER A 359 0.22 5.95 -22.57
C SER A 359 -0.66 6.89 -23.41
N ALA A 360 -1.33 6.37 -24.40
CA ALA A 360 -2.08 7.16 -25.36
C ALA A 360 -3.57 6.82 -25.30
N GLY A 361 -4.35 7.65 -24.63
CA GLY A 361 -5.69 7.97 -25.12
C GLY A 361 -6.84 7.03 -24.79
N SER A 362 -6.71 6.00 -23.97
CA SER A 362 -7.92 5.43 -23.37
C SER A 362 -8.32 6.33 -22.19
N GLY A 363 -9.34 7.16 -22.37
CA GLY A 363 -9.87 8.07 -21.33
C GLY A 363 -10.40 7.40 -20.07
N ALA A 364 -9.96 6.18 -19.79
CA ALA A 364 -10.39 5.34 -18.67
C ALA A 364 -9.49 5.42 -17.42
N ASN A 365 -8.24 5.93 -17.53
CA ASN A 365 -7.36 6.04 -16.38
C ASN A 365 -6.87 7.49 -16.22
N PRO A 366 -7.48 8.28 -15.35
CA PRO A 366 -7.06 9.66 -15.10
C PRO A 366 -5.65 9.68 -14.49
N GLY A 367 -4.87 10.74 -14.80
CA GLY A 367 -3.67 11.08 -14.05
C GLY A 367 -4.00 11.57 -12.64
N GLY A 368 -2.98 11.77 -11.82
CA GLY A 368 -3.13 12.33 -10.47
C GLY A 368 -2.34 11.54 -9.43
N VAL A 369 -2.43 11.98 -8.18
CA VAL A 369 -2.07 11.15 -7.02
C VAL A 369 -3.27 10.28 -6.71
N LEU A 370 -3.17 9.01 -7.05
CA LEU A 370 -4.28 8.04 -7.09
C LEU A 370 -4.15 7.00 -5.98
N THR A 371 -5.15 6.13 -5.86
CA THR A 371 -5.08 4.90 -5.08
C THR A 371 -4.81 3.71 -5.99
N PRO A 372 -4.42 2.54 -5.48
CA PRO A 372 -4.24 1.36 -6.31
C PRO A 372 -5.44 1.02 -7.19
N VAL A 373 -6.65 1.06 -6.65
CA VAL A 373 -7.89 0.82 -7.43
C VAL A 373 -8.08 1.87 -8.51
N THR A 374 -7.99 3.16 -8.18
CA THR A 374 -8.30 4.24 -9.14
C THR A 374 -7.24 4.39 -10.23
N GLY A 375 -6.02 3.94 -9.96
CA GLY A 375 -4.90 4.01 -10.91
C GLY A 375 -4.69 2.76 -11.76
N LEU A 376 -5.13 1.57 -11.27
CA LEU A 376 -4.77 0.28 -11.86
C LEU A 376 -5.97 -0.60 -12.21
N GLY A 377 -7.08 -0.49 -11.47
CA GLY A 377 -8.36 -1.13 -11.77
C GLY A 377 -8.30 -2.63 -12.05
N ASP A 378 -9.15 -3.10 -12.97
CA ASP A 378 -9.27 -4.52 -13.33
C ASP A 378 -7.96 -5.11 -13.88
N ALA A 379 -7.08 -4.30 -14.48
CA ALA A 379 -5.79 -4.77 -14.99
C ALA A 379 -4.91 -5.32 -13.86
N LEU A 380 -4.91 -4.66 -12.68
CA LEU A 380 -4.18 -5.20 -11.54
C LEU A 380 -4.87 -6.41 -10.94
N THR A 381 -6.21 -6.45 -10.90
CA THR A 381 -6.95 -7.62 -10.41
C THR A 381 -6.57 -8.89 -11.18
N ALA A 382 -6.52 -8.80 -12.51
CA ALA A 382 -6.13 -9.92 -13.37
C ALA A 382 -4.68 -10.38 -13.11
N ARG A 383 -3.75 -9.45 -12.95
CA ARG A 383 -2.35 -9.77 -12.68
C ARG A 383 -2.13 -10.35 -11.28
N LEU A 384 -2.81 -9.82 -10.26
CA LEU A 384 -2.75 -10.38 -8.89
C LEU A 384 -3.27 -11.80 -8.87
N SER A 385 -4.35 -12.10 -9.59
CA SER A 385 -4.88 -13.46 -9.72
C SER A 385 -3.86 -14.40 -10.36
N ALA A 386 -3.20 -13.99 -11.44
CA ALA A 386 -2.12 -14.75 -12.06
C ALA A 386 -0.91 -14.96 -11.13
N ALA A 387 -0.63 -14.01 -10.21
CA ALA A 387 0.41 -14.10 -9.19
C ALA A 387 -0.02 -14.90 -7.94
N GLY A 388 -1.22 -15.53 -7.95
CA GLY A 388 -1.75 -16.35 -6.86
C GLY A 388 -2.38 -15.56 -5.71
N ILE A 389 -2.78 -14.32 -5.95
CA ILE A 389 -3.53 -13.46 -5.00
C ILE A 389 -4.95 -13.30 -5.53
N ASN A 390 -5.90 -13.97 -4.90
CA ASN A 390 -7.26 -14.13 -5.45
C ASN A 390 -8.32 -13.49 -4.57
N PHE A 391 -9.29 -12.84 -5.21
CA PHE A 391 -10.54 -12.42 -4.60
C PHE A 391 -11.68 -13.30 -5.08
N GLN A 392 -12.53 -13.75 -4.15
CA GLN A 392 -13.70 -14.55 -4.44
C GLN A 392 -14.88 -14.06 -3.59
N VAL A 393 -16.06 -13.90 -4.22
CA VAL A 393 -17.32 -13.78 -3.49
C VAL A 393 -17.75 -15.18 -3.06
N VAL A 394 -18.08 -15.32 -1.78
CA VAL A 394 -18.55 -16.59 -1.18
C VAL A 394 -20.03 -16.43 -0.87
N THR A 395 -20.83 -17.22 -1.53
CA THR A 395 -22.29 -17.28 -1.33
C THR A 395 -22.65 -18.16 -0.13
#